data_958eafe6066077cd349c02553cc8bfaa
#
_entry.id   958eafe6066077cd349c02553cc8bfaa
#
_cell.length_a   1.000
_cell.length_b   1.000
_cell.length_c   1.000
_cell.angle_alpha   90.00
_cell.angle_beta   90.00
_cell.angle_gamma   90.00
#
_symmetry.space_group_name_H-M   'P 1'
#
loop_
_entity.id
_entity.type
_entity.pdbx_description
1 polymer ?
#
loop_
_entity_poly.entity_id
_entity_poly.type
_entity_poly.pdbx_seq_one_letter_code
_entity_poly.pdbx_strand_id
1 'polypeptide(L)'
;MLAEFGRLSNTEVELLLKAPILTSILIAGADGNIDRKEIDQAINVARQNARKSKARLMEFYQFVGEDFEDKLKVVIQSYPHNAGQRNAMIVQELAQLNHVLPKVDINFAKALYGSIREIAKKIAESSGGLLGIKSVGQEEAQYVNLPMIKDPETF
;
A
#
# COMPACT_ATOMS: atom_id res chain seq x y z
N MET A 1 0.42 -15.12 -14.26
CA MET A 1 -0.07 -14.97 -12.88
C MET A 1 1.03 -15.41 -11.91
N LEU A 2 1.15 -14.72 -10.80
CA LEU A 2 2.16 -15.07 -9.79
C LEU A 2 1.85 -16.41 -9.16
N ALA A 3 2.89 -17.19 -8.89
CA ALA A 3 2.76 -18.51 -8.26
C ALA A 3 2.11 -18.42 -6.87
N GLU A 4 2.33 -17.32 -6.15
CA GLU A 4 1.75 -17.07 -4.85
C GLU A 4 0.23 -17.00 -4.87
N PHE A 5 -0.36 -16.69 -6.02
CA PHE A 5 -1.80 -16.49 -6.14
C PHE A 5 -2.59 -17.80 -6.34
N GLY A 6 -1.90 -18.93 -6.54
CA GLY A 6 -2.56 -20.21 -6.83
C GLY A 6 -3.47 -20.73 -5.72
N ARG A 7 -3.20 -20.32 -4.48
CA ARG A 7 -4.00 -20.75 -3.31
C ARG A 7 -5.04 -19.73 -2.88
N LEU A 8 -5.12 -18.61 -3.59
CA LEU A 8 -5.96 -17.49 -3.17
C LEU A 8 -7.23 -17.43 -4.02
N SER A 9 -8.30 -16.96 -3.41
CA SER A 9 -9.52 -16.62 -4.13
C SER A 9 -9.29 -15.35 -4.96
N ASN A 10 -10.18 -15.09 -5.92
CA ASN A 10 -10.11 -13.86 -6.73
C ASN A 10 -10.19 -12.62 -5.85
N THR A 11 -11.02 -12.63 -4.82
CA THR A 11 -11.14 -11.51 -3.88
C THR A 11 -9.84 -11.28 -3.13
N GLU A 12 -9.17 -12.34 -2.72
CA GLU A 12 -7.89 -12.25 -2.02
C GLU A 12 -6.78 -11.71 -2.94
N VAL A 13 -6.74 -12.15 -4.19
CA VAL A 13 -5.80 -11.64 -5.19
C VAL A 13 -6.03 -10.14 -5.42
N GLU A 14 -7.29 -9.73 -5.57
CA GLU A 14 -7.63 -8.32 -5.75
C GLU A 14 -7.17 -7.47 -4.56
N LEU A 15 -7.36 -7.97 -3.36
CA LEU A 15 -6.92 -7.27 -2.15
C LEU A 15 -5.40 -7.08 -2.14
N LEU A 16 -4.65 -8.12 -2.46
CA LEU A 16 -3.19 -8.02 -2.54
C LEU A 16 -2.76 -6.97 -3.56
N LEU A 17 -3.35 -6.99 -4.75
CA LEU A 17 -3.00 -6.04 -5.81
C LEU A 17 -3.42 -4.61 -5.48
N LYS A 18 -4.49 -4.45 -4.69
CA LYS A 18 -4.94 -3.13 -4.23
C LYS A 18 -4.15 -2.60 -3.04
N ALA A 19 -3.50 -3.47 -2.28
CA ALA A 19 -2.88 -3.07 -1.02
C ALA A 19 -1.90 -1.89 -1.16
N PRO A 20 -1.00 -1.83 -2.15
CA PRO A 20 -0.14 -0.66 -2.33
C PRO A 20 -0.92 0.62 -2.62
N ILE A 21 -1.99 0.53 -3.40
CA ILE A 21 -2.83 1.67 -3.73
C ILE A 21 -3.61 2.15 -2.51
N LEU A 22 -4.21 1.21 -1.77
CA LEU A 22 -4.95 1.52 -0.54
C LEU A 22 -4.05 2.17 0.51
N THR A 23 -2.85 1.62 0.70
CA THR A 23 -1.86 2.20 1.59
C THR A 23 -1.52 3.63 1.18
N SER A 24 -1.29 3.84 -0.10
CA SER A 24 -0.96 5.16 -0.63
C SER A 24 -2.07 6.18 -0.38
N ILE A 25 -3.32 5.80 -0.62
CA ILE A 25 -4.46 6.68 -0.39
C ILE A 25 -4.63 6.97 1.10
N LEU A 26 -4.45 5.96 1.95
CA LEU A 26 -4.57 6.11 3.40
C LEU A 26 -3.59 7.17 3.93
N ILE A 27 -2.34 7.08 3.50
CA ILE A 27 -1.30 8.01 3.97
C ILE A 27 -1.44 9.38 3.29
N ALA A 28 -1.56 9.41 1.97
CA ALA A 28 -1.66 10.67 1.21
C ALA A 28 -2.93 11.45 1.56
N GLY A 29 -4.01 10.74 1.83
CA GLY A 29 -5.31 11.33 2.12
C GLY A 29 -5.63 11.48 3.59
N ALA A 30 -4.68 11.22 4.49
CA ALA A 30 -4.94 11.26 5.93
C ALA A 30 -5.43 12.63 6.40
N ASP A 31 -4.95 13.69 5.79
CA ASP A 31 -5.34 15.08 6.09
C ASP A 31 -6.51 15.58 5.23
N GLY A 32 -7.06 14.73 4.36
CA GLY A 32 -8.15 15.07 3.47
C GLY A 32 -7.73 15.42 2.03
N ASN A 33 -6.43 15.59 1.77
CA ASN A 33 -5.91 15.93 0.44
C ASN A 33 -5.12 14.76 -0.13
N ILE A 34 -5.50 14.32 -1.34
CA ILE A 34 -4.81 13.21 -2.01
C ILE A 34 -3.96 13.78 -3.16
N ASP A 35 -2.64 13.64 -3.05
CA ASP A 35 -1.72 14.02 -4.10
C ASP A 35 -1.35 12.80 -4.95
N ARG A 36 -1.88 12.75 -6.17
CA ARG A 36 -1.67 11.62 -7.08
C ARG A 36 -0.22 11.49 -7.55
N LYS A 37 0.49 12.61 -7.67
CA LYS A 37 1.90 12.59 -8.07
C LYS A 37 2.77 11.93 -7.00
N GLU A 38 2.51 12.22 -5.74
CA GLU A 38 3.21 11.57 -4.63
C GLU A 38 2.98 10.07 -4.61
N ILE A 39 1.73 9.65 -4.86
CA ILE A 39 1.38 8.23 -4.94
C ILE A 39 2.12 7.57 -6.09
N ASP A 40 2.10 8.17 -7.27
CA ASP A 40 2.78 7.63 -8.45
C ASP A 40 4.28 7.48 -8.22
N GLN A 41 4.92 8.48 -7.63
CA GLN A 41 6.34 8.43 -7.27
C GLN A 41 6.64 7.31 -6.29
N ALA A 42 5.82 7.16 -5.26
CA ALA A 42 6.03 6.13 -4.24
C ALA A 42 5.91 4.72 -4.82
N ILE A 43 4.95 4.50 -5.69
CA ILE A 43 4.77 3.20 -6.36
C ILE A 43 5.94 2.93 -7.31
N ASN A 44 6.42 3.94 -8.03
CA ASN A 44 7.58 3.78 -8.91
C ASN A 44 8.85 3.44 -8.13
N VAL A 45 9.07 4.06 -6.98
CA VAL A 45 10.20 3.73 -6.11
C VAL A 45 10.10 2.30 -5.61
N ALA A 46 8.92 1.87 -5.18
CA ALA A 46 8.71 0.49 -4.75
C ALA A 46 9.00 -0.50 -5.88
N ARG A 47 8.56 -0.19 -7.09
CA ARG A 47 8.84 -1.02 -8.27
C ARG A 47 10.32 -1.11 -8.56
N GLN A 48 11.05 0.01 -8.51
CA GLN A 48 12.50 0.03 -8.74
C GLN A 48 13.25 -0.74 -7.66
N ASN A 49 12.85 -0.59 -6.41
CA ASN A 49 13.47 -1.32 -5.31
C ASN A 49 13.23 -2.83 -5.43
N ALA A 50 12.06 -3.22 -5.89
CA ALA A 50 11.73 -4.62 -6.12
C ALA A 50 12.62 -5.27 -7.18
N ARG A 51 13.02 -4.52 -8.20
CA ARG A 51 13.94 -5.02 -9.24
C ARG A 51 15.29 -5.44 -8.69
N LYS A 52 15.74 -4.79 -7.63
CA LYS A 52 17.07 -5.04 -7.04
C LYS A 52 17.09 -6.24 -6.12
N SER A 53 15.94 -6.65 -5.60
CA SER A 53 15.92 -7.60 -4.49
C SER A 53 15.23 -8.92 -4.76
N LYS A 54 14.06 -8.94 -5.44
CA LYS A 54 13.29 -10.19 -5.59
C LYS A 54 12.40 -10.17 -6.83
N ALA A 55 12.58 -11.18 -7.69
CA ALA A 55 11.87 -11.30 -8.96
C ALA A 55 10.35 -11.35 -8.79
N ARG A 56 9.86 -12.03 -7.73
CA ARG A 56 8.42 -12.17 -7.48
C ARG A 56 7.77 -10.85 -7.09
N LEU A 57 8.45 -10.07 -6.27
CA LEU A 57 7.96 -8.74 -5.88
C LEU A 57 7.98 -7.79 -7.07
N MET A 58 8.98 -7.88 -7.93
CA MET A 58 9.03 -7.10 -9.17
C MET A 58 7.85 -7.41 -10.07
N GLU A 59 7.54 -8.68 -10.27
CA GLU A 59 6.39 -9.11 -11.07
C GLU A 59 5.08 -8.61 -10.45
N PHE A 60 4.96 -8.68 -9.14
CA PHE A 60 3.80 -8.15 -8.42
C PHE A 60 3.60 -6.66 -8.73
N TYR A 61 4.65 -5.85 -8.61
CA TYR A 61 4.56 -4.42 -8.89
C TYR A 61 4.36 -4.10 -10.36
N GLN A 62 4.75 -4.98 -11.27
CA GLN A 62 4.40 -4.84 -12.68
C GLN A 62 2.88 -4.92 -12.86
N PHE A 63 2.22 -5.88 -12.20
CA PHE A 63 0.76 -5.97 -12.22
C PHE A 63 0.10 -4.75 -11.59
N VAL A 64 0.60 -4.29 -10.45
CA VAL A 64 0.08 -3.09 -9.78
C VAL A 64 0.21 -1.87 -10.70
N GLY A 65 1.31 -1.78 -11.45
CA GLY A 65 1.57 -0.65 -12.33
C GLY A 65 0.78 -0.65 -13.64
N GLU A 66 0.21 -1.78 -14.04
CA GLU A 66 -0.63 -1.84 -15.24
C GLU A 66 -1.90 -1.00 -15.04
N ASP A 67 -2.15 -0.06 -15.96
CA ASP A 67 -3.30 0.85 -15.88
C ASP A 67 -3.43 1.53 -14.51
N PHE A 68 -2.29 1.90 -13.93
CA PHE A 68 -2.21 2.42 -12.56
C PHE A 68 -3.11 3.64 -12.35
N GLU A 69 -3.12 4.59 -13.29
CA GLU A 69 -3.93 5.80 -13.18
C GLU A 69 -5.42 5.47 -13.12
N ASP A 70 -5.88 4.52 -13.95
CA ASP A 70 -7.27 4.09 -13.95
C ASP A 70 -7.63 3.36 -12.66
N LYS A 71 -6.74 2.47 -12.19
CA LYS A 71 -6.94 1.75 -10.93
C LYS A 71 -7.03 2.72 -9.75
N LEU A 72 -6.14 3.70 -9.70
CA LEU A 72 -6.14 4.72 -8.65
C LEU A 72 -7.44 5.49 -8.64
N LYS A 73 -7.89 5.92 -9.82
CA LYS A 73 -9.13 6.66 -9.99
C LYS A 73 -10.35 5.85 -9.50
N VAL A 74 -10.43 4.60 -9.92
CA VAL A 74 -11.53 3.69 -9.52
C VAL A 74 -11.53 3.50 -8.00
N VAL A 75 -10.37 3.26 -7.41
CA VAL A 75 -10.27 3.03 -5.97
C VAL A 75 -10.69 4.29 -5.20
N ILE A 76 -10.20 5.46 -5.61
CA ILE A 76 -10.57 6.72 -4.97
C ILE A 76 -12.09 6.94 -5.02
N GLN A 77 -12.71 6.67 -6.17
CA GLN A 77 -14.16 6.83 -6.35
C GLN A 77 -14.98 5.81 -5.58
N SER A 78 -14.40 4.67 -5.23
CA SER A 78 -15.10 3.59 -4.52
C SER A 78 -15.29 3.85 -3.03
N TYR A 79 -14.64 4.87 -2.49
CA TYR A 79 -14.70 5.18 -1.07
C TYR A 79 -15.36 6.54 -0.82
N PRO A 80 -15.92 6.76 0.40
CA PRO A 80 -16.47 8.07 0.75
C PRO A 80 -15.44 9.19 0.61
N HIS A 81 -15.92 10.39 0.29
CA HIS A 81 -15.05 11.56 0.20
C HIS A 81 -14.61 12.07 1.58
N ASN A 82 -15.40 11.80 2.62
CA ASN A 82 -15.04 12.16 3.99
C ASN A 82 -13.82 11.34 4.42
N ALA A 83 -12.75 12.04 4.82
CA ALA A 83 -11.49 11.39 5.16
C ALA A 83 -11.63 10.40 6.31
N GLY A 84 -12.40 10.74 7.35
CA GLY A 84 -12.60 9.86 8.48
C GLY A 84 -13.29 8.55 8.11
N GLN A 85 -14.36 8.62 7.32
CA GLN A 85 -15.06 7.42 6.84
C GLN A 85 -14.22 6.62 5.88
N ARG A 86 -13.57 7.29 4.93
CA ARG A 86 -12.70 6.64 3.94
C ARG A 86 -11.55 5.90 4.62
N ASN A 87 -10.87 6.57 5.53
CA ASN A 87 -9.71 5.98 6.20
C ASN A 87 -10.11 4.78 7.05
N ALA A 88 -11.24 4.85 7.76
CA ALA A 88 -11.74 3.73 8.53
C ALA A 88 -12.02 2.51 7.65
N MET A 89 -12.62 2.72 6.48
CA MET A 89 -12.91 1.65 5.54
C MET A 89 -11.62 1.03 4.98
N ILE A 90 -10.65 1.87 4.62
CA ILE A 90 -9.36 1.39 4.10
C ILE A 90 -8.62 0.59 5.17
N VAL A 91 -8.60 1.06 6.41
CA VAL A 91 -7.98 0.34 7.52
C VAL A 91 -8.59 -1.05 7.68
N GLN A 92 -9.92 -1.15 7.65
CA GLN A 92 -10.61 -2.43 7.75
C GLN A 92 -10.24 -3.36 6.58
N GLU A 93 -10.17 -2.80 5.38
CA GLU A 93 -9.83 -3.59 4.20
C GLU A 93 -8.38 -4.08 4.24
N LEU A 94 -7.44 -3.21 4.61
CA LEU A 94 -6.04 -3.60 4.79
C LEU A 94 -5.87 -4.65 5.89
N ALA A 95 -6.67 -4.58 6.95
CA ALA A 95 -6.64 -5.58 8.02
C ALA A 95 -6.99 -6.98 7.51
N GLN A 96 -7.74 -7.10 6.42
CA GLN A 96 -8.04 -8.39 5.81
C GLN A 96 -6.80 -9.09 5.27
N LEU A 97 -5.71 -8.35 5.01
CA LEU A 97 -4.43 -8.96 4.64
C LEU A 97 -3.92 -9.93 5.70
N ASN A 98 -4.34 -9.78 6.95
CA ASN A 98 -3.98 -10.71 8.01
C ASN A 98 -4.47 -12.13 7.77
N HIS A 99 -5.50 -12.29 6.93
CA HIS A 99 -6.02 -13.60 6.52
C HIS A 99 -5.42 -14.09 5.21
N VAL A 100 -4.76 -13.21 4.44
CA VAL A 100 -4.22 -13.54 3.13
C VAL A 100 -2.72 -13.81 3.19
N LEU A 101 -1.97 -12.99 3.89
CA LEU A 101 -0.51 -13.12 3.96
C LEU A 101 -0.03 -14.48 4.47
N PRO A 102 -0.71 -15.13 5.45
CA PRO A 102 -0.30 -16.47 5.85
C PRO A 102 -0.45 -17.55 4.77
N LYS A 103 -1.23 -17.28 3.74
CA LYS A 103 -1.48 -18.23 2.64
C LYS A 103 -0.45 -18.16 1.52
N VAL A 104 0.37 -17.12 1.48
CA VAL A 104 1.43 -16.95 0.47
C VAL A 104 2.77 -17.35 1.05
N ASP A 105 3.78 -17.46 0.16
CA ASP A 105 5.15 -17.72 0.62
C ASP A 105 5.59 -16.68 1.66
N ILE A 106 6.20 -17.14 2.75
CA ILE A 106 6.58 -16.25 3.86
C ILE A 106 7.59 -15.19 3.42
N ASN A 107 8.49 -15.52 2.53
CA ASN A 107 9.48 -14.55 2.04
C ASN A 107 8.81 -13.48 1.17
N PHE A 108 7.82 -13.85 0.38
CA PHE A 108 7.01 -12.90 -0.38
C PHE A 108 6.19 -12.01 0.56
N ALA A 109 5.56 -12.60 1.58
CA ALA A 109 4.78 -11.84 2.56
C ALA A 109 5.64 -10.79 3.26
N LYS A 110 6.83 -11.17 3.70
CA LYS A 110 7.78 -10.25 4.34
C LYS A 110 8.23 -9.13 3.39
N ALA A 111 8.55 -9.48 2.15
CA ALA A 111 8.99 -8.52 1.16
C ALA A 111 7.87 -7.54 0.81
N LEU A 112 6.65 -8.03 0.64
CA LEU A 112 5.50 -7.18 0.35
C LEU A 112 5.20 -6.25 1.52
N TYR A 113 5.15 -6.77 2.73
CA TYR A 113 4.89 -5.98 3.92
C TYR A 113 5.92 -4.85 4.07
N GLY A 114 7.22 -5.17 3.91
CA GLY A 114 8.28 -4.17 3.95
C GLY A 114 8.11 -3.11 2.87
N SER A 115 7.74 -3.51 1.67
CA SER A 115 7.59 -2.61 0.54
C SER A 115 6.41 -1.65 0.69
N ILE A 116 5.26 -2.12 1.19
CA ILE A 116 4.13 -1.21 1.42
C ILE A 116 4.38 -0.25 2.58
N ARG A 117 5.15 -0.67 3.59
CA ARG A 117 5.60 0.25 4.64
C ARG A 117 6.54 1.33 4.11
N GLU A 118 7.41 0.97 3.17
CA GLU A 118 8.27 1.95 2.49
C GLU A 118 7.45 2.97 1.70
N ILE A 119 6.41 2.51 1.01
CA ILE A 119 5.49 3.40 0.29
C ILE A 119 4.86 4.39 1.27
N ALA A 120 4.32 3.88 2.37
CA ALA A 120 3.69 4.70 3.40
C ALA A 120 4.66 5.76 3.94
N LYS A 121 5.86 5.33 4.28
CA LYS A 121 6.88 6.22 4.82
C LYS A 121 7.29 7.30 3.82
N LYS A 122 7.46 6.92 2.55
CA LYS A 122 7.86 7.86 1.51
C LYS A 122 6.80 8.93 1.28
N ILE A 123 5.55 8.55 1.25
CA ILE A 123 4.45 9.51 1.07
C ILE A 123 4.36 10.43 2.29
N ALA A 124 4.47 9.88 3.49
CA ALA A 124 4.42 10.66 4.72
C ALA A 124 5.56 11.68 4.79
N GLU A 125 6.77 11.30 4.40
CA GLU A 125 7.92 12.19 4.36
C GLU A 125 7.74 13.30 3.33
N SER A 126 7.18 12.99 2.17
CA SER A 126 6.89 13.99 1.13
C SER A 126 5.88 15.02 1.60
N SER A 127 4.81 14.56 2.27
CA SER A 127 3.75 15.43 2.78
C SER A 127 4.23 16.33 3.91
N GLY A 128 5.10 15.81 4.78
CA GLY A 128 5.64 16.54 5.91
C GLY A 128 6.82 17.44 5.55
N GLY A 129 7.40 17.26 4.37
CA GLY A 129 8.63 17.92 3.96
C GLY A 129 8.52 19.33 3.43
N LEU A 130 7.31 19.88 3.35
CA LEU A 130 7.05 21.21 2.78
C LEU A 130 7.83 22.34 3.46
N LEU A 131 8.21 22.17 4.70
CA LEU A 131 8.94 23.19 5.48
C LEU A 131 10.39 22.77 5.75
N GLY A 132 10.89 21.75 5.06
CA GLY A 132 12.23 21.23 5.33
C GLY A 132 12.37 20.55 6.68
N ILE A 133 11.29 20.41 7.40
CA ILE A 133 11.22 19.69 8.67
C ILE A 133 10.78 18.28 8.35
N LYS A 134 11.60 17.31 8.69
CA LYS A 134 11.26 15.90 8.55
C LYS A 134 10.21 15.50 9.57
N SER A 135 9.02 16.01 9.41
CA SER A 135 7.93 15.63 10.29
C SER A 135 6.84 14.97 9.46
N VAL A 136 6.48 13.79 9.85
CA VAL A 136 5.26 13.13 9.42
C VAL A 136 4.11 13.89 10.08
N GLY A 137 3.06 14.25 9.31
CA GLY A 137 1.88 14.90 9.86
C GLY A 137 1.23 14.04 10.94
N GLN A 138 0.56 14.68 11.90
CA GLN A 138 -0.08 13.96 13.00
C GLN A 138 -1.10 12.94 12.51
N GLU A 139 -1.89 13.30 11.49
CA GLU A 139 -2.89 12.41 10.90
C GLU A 139 -2.26 11.21 10.22
N GLU A 140 -1.10 11.40 9.61
CA GLU A 140 -0.37 10.33 8.91
C GLU A 140 0.35 9.42 9.88
N ALA A 141 0.86 9.97 10.99
CA ALA A 141 1.68 9.26 11.96
C ALA A 141 0.98 8.02 12.52
N GLN A 142 -0.34 8.06 12.67
CA GLN A 142 -1.09 6.93 13.19
C GLN A 142 -1.16 5.75 12.23
N TYR A 143 -0.92 5.98 10.94
CA TYR A 143 -1.05 4.93 9.91
C TYR A 143 0.27 4.49 9.30
N VAL A 144 1.32 5.30 9.40
CA VAL A 144 2.55 5.14 8.61
C VAL A 144 3.24 3.79 8.84
N ASN A 145 3.12 3.22 10.02
CA ASN A 145 3.68 1.90 10.34
C ASN A 145 2.73 0.75 10.04
N LEU A 146 1.56 1.05 9.47
CA LEU A 146 0.53 0.08 9.12
C LEU A 146 0.18 -0.85 10.28
N PRO A 147 -0.23 -0.30 11.44
CA PRO A 147 -0.48 -1.12 12.64
C PRO A 147 -1.63 -2.11 12.47
N MET A 148 -2.50 -1.90 11.46
CA MET A 148 -3.60 -2.82 11.18
C MET A 148 -3.16 -4.12 10.51
N ILE A 149 -1.92 -4.19 10.01
CA ILE A 149 -1.37 -5.37 9.35
C ILE A 149 -0.35 -6.01 10.28
N LYS A 150 -0.54 -7.31 10.55
CA LYS A 150 0.39 -8.07 11.38
C LYS A 150 1.69 -8.31 10.62
N ASP A 151 2.82 -8.07 11.29
CA ASP A 151 4.14 -8.30 10.70
C ASP A 151 4.31 -9.79 10.39
N PRO A 152 4.61 -10.16 9.12
CA PRO A 152 4.81 -11.56 8.76
C PRO A 152 5.94 -12.26 9.51
N GLU A 153 6.90 -11.53 10.05
CA GLU A 153 7.96 -12.12 10.88
C GLU A 153 7.43 -12.71 12.19
N THR A 154 6.21 -12.33 12.58
CA THR A 154 5.57 -12.84 13.80
C THR A 154 4.63 -14.03 13.55
N PHE A 155 4.56 -14.49 12.33
CA PHE A 155 3.71 -15.63 11.96
C PHE A 155 4.22 -16.93 12.56
#